data_cd789f46fac841582e065cacd88a6dd8
#
_entry.id   cd789f46fac841582e065cacd88a6dd8
#
_cell.length_a   1.000
_cell.length_b   1.000
_cell.length_c   1.000
_cell.angle_alpha   90.00
_cell.angle_beta   90.00
_cell.angle_gamma   90.00
#
_symmetry.space_group_name_H-M   'P 1'
#
loop_
_entity.id
_entity.type
_entity.pdbx_description
1 polymer ?
#
loop_
_entity_poly.entity_id
_entity_poly.type
_entity_poly.pdbx_seq_one_letter_code
_entity_poly.pdbx_strand_id
1 'polypeptide(L)'
;MKRSLFLFFLVLLAVSWVGCKKPPTPPSTPSAYPTAPPQPVYIPPPPVEWRYEKDAIRLHLVSDPKLNFFQGSATTLLVCVYNLRDPNAFNQLVEEREGLTKLLECVRFDPSVTSTKRIVIQPGQEVNENMDRAEGAKYVGLVAGYYSLQKEKAVRLFPVPLLEEKKGVVFREKSSQPAILNIDLYLGPQAIQEPKGK
;
A
#
# COMPACT_ATOMS: atom_id res chain seq x y z
N MET A 1 -29.69 48.84 -25.04
CA MET A 1 -29.56 49.73 -26.25
C MET A 1 -28.66 49.06 -27.25
N LYS A 2 -29.12 49.04 -28.53
CA LYS A 2 -28.48 48.62 -29.80
C LYS A 2 -28.21 47.09 -29.93
N ARG A 3 -29.00 46.21 -30.59
CA ARG A 3 -29.60 46.19 -31.97
C ARG A 3 -28.53 46.35 -33.08
N SER A 4 -28.21 45.20 -33.76
CA SER A 4 -27.99 45.11 -35.21
C SER A 4 -27.74 43.64 -35.52
N LEU A 5 -28.54 42.86 -36.15
CA LEU A 5 -29.25 42.78 -37.43
C LEU A 5 -28.25 42.88 -38.61
N PHE A 6 -28.10 41.79 -39.37
CA PHE A 6 -27.93 41.71 -40.82
C PHE A 6 -27.52 40.24 -41.15
N LEU A 7 -28.35 39.54 -41.79
CA LEU A 7 -28.81 39.40 -43.18
C LEU A 7 -28.10 38.29 -43.95
N PHE A 8 -28.93 37.25 -44.27
CA PHE A 8 -29.03 36.56 -45.55
C PHE A 8 -27.79 36.42 -46.45
N PHE A 9 -27.43 35.15 -46.73
CA PHE A 9 -27.05 34.76 -48.06
C PHE A 9 -27.54 33.34 -48.37
N LEU A 10 -28.60 33.30 -49.17
CA LEU A 10 -29.22 32.13 -49.76
C LEU A 10 -28.55 31.94 -51.10
N VAL A 11 -27.72 30.89 -51.28
CA VAL A 11 -27.23 30.47 -52.59
C VAL A 11 -27.66 29.03 -52.84
N LEU A 12 -28.68 28.95 -53.68
CA LEU A 12 -29.13 27.77 -54.39
C LEU A 12 -28.02 27.37 -55.38
N LEU A 13 -27.47 26.17 -55.28
CA LEU A 13 -26.70 25.55 -56.35
C LEU A 13 -27.18 24.12 -56.60
N ALA A 14 -27.53 23.96 -57.85
CA ALA A 14 -28.21 22.85 -58.48
C ALA A 14 -27.52 21.50 -58.31
N VAL A 15 -28.32 20.51 -58.13
CA VAL A 15 -28.02 19.07 -58.10
C VAL A 15 -27.57 18.62 -59.48
N SER A 16 -26.37 18.11 -59.58
CA SER A 16 -25.93 17.26 -60.68
C SER A 16 -25.78 15.81 -60.18
N TRP A 17 -26.75 14.98 -60.47
CA TRP A 17 -26.71 13.55 -60.27
C TRP A 17 -25.72 12.96 -61.27
N VAL A 18 -24.50 12.71 -60.86
CA VAL A 18 -23.57 11.85 -61.62
C VAL A 18 -23.70 10.45 -61.00
N GLY A 19 -24.35 9.57 -61.77
CA GLY A 19 -24.47 8.17 -61.44
C GLY A 19 -23.09 7.47 -61.50
N CYS A 20 -22.50 7.21 -60.37
CA CYS A 20 -21.35 6.31 -60.30
C CYS A 20 -21.83 4.88 -60.53
N LYS A 21 -21.52 4.34 -61.72
CA LYS A 21 -21.58 2.87 -61.96
C LYS A 21 -20.58 2.20 -61.07
N LYS A 22 -21.06 1.29 -60.18
CA LYS A 22 -20.19 0.39 -59.40
C LYS A 22 -19.30 -0.41 -60.36
N PRO A 23 -18.00 -0.46 -60.12
CA PRO A 23 -17.14 -1.38 -60.87
C PRO A 23 -17.50 -2.83 -60.45
N PRO A 24 -17.35 -3.81 -61.39
CA PRO A 24 -17.64 -5.19 -61.10
C PRO A 24 -16.70 -5.69 -60.02
N THR A 25 -17.30 -6.29 -58.96
CA THR A 25 -16.57 -6.95 -57.87
C THR A 25 -15.78 -8.12 -58.43
N PRO A 26 -14.47 -8.18 -58.23
CA PRO A 26 -13.72 -9.35 -58.60
C PRO A 26 -14.15 -10.56 -57.76
N PRO A 27 -14.15 -11.80 -58.33
CA PRO A 27 -14.55 -12.96 -57.55
C PRO A 27 -13.69 -13.11 -56.29
N SER A 28 -14.30 -13.15 -55.14
CA SER A 28 -13.65 -13.38 -53.85
C SER A 28 -13.08 -14.81 -53.82
N THR A 29 -11.82 -14.91 -54.13
CA THR A 29 -11.06 -16.13 -53.82
C THR A 29 -11.04 -16.25 -52.31
N PRO A 30 -11.47 -17.39 -51.67
CA PRO A 30 -11.31 -17.57 -50.27
C PRO A 30 -9.81 -17.62 -49.95
N SER A 31 -9.26 -16.49 -49.50
CA SER A 31 -7.92 -16.47 -48.95
C SER A 31 -7.96 -17.26 -47.64
N ALA A 32 -7.47 -18.47 -47.67
CA ALA A 32 -7.22 -19.24 -46.48
C ALA A 32 -6.09 -18.56 -45.71
N TYR A 33 -6.48 -17.64 -44.83
CA TYR A 33 -5.53 -17.13 -43.82
C TYR A 33 -5.13 -18.31 -42.96
N PRO A 34 -3.84 -18.58 -42.81
CA PRO A 34 -3.41 -19.59 -41.86
C PRO A 34 -3.92 -19.19 -40.49
N THR A 35 -4.79 -20.01 -39.91
CA THR A 35 -5.30 -19.86 -38.55
C THR A 35 -4.07 -19.80 -37.65
N ALA A 36 -3.78 -18.63 -37.07
CA ALA A 36 -2.71 -18.50 -36.08
C ALA A 36 -2.95 -19.50 -34.96
N PRO A 37 -1.93 -20.19 -34.48
CA PRO A 37 -2.09 -21.14 -33.38
C PRO A 37 -2.75 -20.41 -32.20
N PRO A 38 -3.66 -21.11 -31.46
CA PRO A 38 -4.33 -20.50 -30.33
C PRO A 38 -3.28 -19.97 -29.34
N GLN A 39 -3.31 -18.67 -29.09
CA GLN A 39 -2.41 -18.08 -28.12
C GLN A 39 -2.77 -18.61 -26.73
N PRO A 40 -1.79 -18.95 -25.89
CA PRO A 40 -2.07 -19.41 -24.53
C PRO A 40 -2.88 -18.34 -23.82
N VAL A 41 -4.05 -18.71 -23.32
CA VAL A 41 -4.91 -17.84 -22.52
C VAL A 41 -4.17 -17.57 -21.22
N TYR A 42 -3.72 -16.32 -21.01
CA TYR A 42 -3.13 -15.90 -19.75
C TYR A 42 -4.27 -15.80 -18.72
N ILE A 43 -4.31 -16.74 -17.76
CA ILE A 43 -5.18 -16.65 -16.60
C ILE A 43 -4.38 -15.92 -15.51
N PRO A 44 -4.80 -14.70 -15.12
CA PRO A 44 -4.12 -14.00 -14.04
C PRO A 44 -4.24 -14.78 -12.73
N PRO A 45 -3.22 -14.78 -11.86
CA PRO A 45 -3.30 -15.41 -10.56
C PRO A 45 -4.46 -14.81 -9.74
N PRO A 46 -5.10 -15.60 -8.87
CA PRO A 46 -6.18 -15.11 -8.03
C PRO A 46 -5.67 -13.97 -7.14
N PRO A 47 -6.50 -12.95 -6.86
CA PRO A 47 -6.12 -11.85 -6.00
C PRO A 47 -5.82 -12.34 -4.59
N VAL A 48 -4.82 -11.72 -3.93
CA VAL A 48 -4.46 -12.03 -2.54
C VAL A 48 -5.60 -11.63 -1.61
N GLU A 49 -6.07 -12.57 -0.81
CA GLU A 49 -7.10 -12.32 0.20
C GLU A 49 -6.46 -11.88 1.52
N TRP A 50 -6.76 -10.68 1.96
CA TRP A 50 -6.27 -10.09 3.20
C TRP A 50 -7.30 -10.26 4.32
N ARG A 51 -7.55 -11.51 4.72
CA ARG A 51 -8.48 -11.83 5.81
C ARG A 51 -7.88 -11.50 7.18
N TYR A 52 -8.76 -11.34 8.17
CA TYR A 52 -8.34 -11.28 9.57
C TYR A 52 -7.53 -12.55 9.93
N GLU A 53 -6.46 -12.37 10.68
CA GLU A 53 -5.65 -13.48 11.19
C GLU A 53 -5.14 -13.17 12.59
N LYS A 54 -5.42 -14.10 13.51
CA LYS A 54 -5.02 -13.97 14.91
C LYS A 54 -3.51 -14.16 15.07
N ASP A 55 -2.88 -13.35 15.96
CA ASP A 55 -1.46 -13.43 16.32
C ASP A 55 -0.49 -13.40 15.11
N ALA A 56 -0.91 -12.78 14.00
CA ALA A 56 -0.15 -12.74 12.75
C ALA A 56 0.89 -11.62 12.68
N ILE A 57 0.95 -10.75 13.67
CA ILE A 57 1.99 -9.72 13.83
C ILE A 57 2.66 -9.96 15.17
N ARG A 58 3.96 -10.23 15.14
CA ARG A 58 4.74 -10.52 16.34
C ARG A 58 5.81 -9.45 16.50
N LEU A 59 5.75 -8.73 17.61
CA LEU A 59 6.69 -7.68 17.95
C LEU A 59 7.62 -8.20 19.05
N HIS A 60 8.90 -8.15 18.79
CA HIS A 60 9.94 -8.34 19.79
C HIS A 60 10.73 -7.04 19.91
N LEU A 61 10.54 -6.34 21.03
CA LEU A 61 11.10 -5.02 21.30
C LEU A 61 12.06 -5.10 22.48
N VAL A 62 13.33 -4.82 22.23
CA VAL A 62 14.37 -4.79 23.27
C VAL A 62 14.78 -3.34 23.48
N SER A 63 14.72 -2.85 24.71
CA SER A 63 15.08 -1.47 25.02
C SER A 63 16.44 -1.36 25.69
N ASP A 64 17.16 -0.30 25.31
CA ASP A 64 18.43 0.07 25.94
C ASP A 64 18.21 0.50 27.41
N PRO A 65 19.12 0.19 28.35
CA PRO A 65 19.08 0.75 29.71
C PRO A 65 19.06 2.30 29.74
N LYS A 66 19.56 2.95 28.68
CA LYS A 66 19.48 4.40 28.47
C LYS A 66 18.38 4.78 27.48
N LEU A 67 17.27 4.03 27.44
CA LEU A 67 16.15 4.29 26.55
C LEU A 67 15.70 5.74 26.64
N ASN A 68 15.42 6.37 25.46
CA ASN A 68 14.87 7.73 25.37
C ASN A 68 15.63 8.74 26.27
N PHE A 69 16.96 8.70 26.19
CA PHE A 69 17.86 9.43 27.07
C PHE A 69 17.85 10.92 26.78
N PHE A 70 17.48 11.71 27.78
CA PHE A 70 17.45 13.15 27.71
C PHE A 70 17.86 13.79 29.04
N GLN A 71 18.65 14.85 29.00
CA GLN A 71 19.12 15.60 30.19
C GLN A 71 19.70 14.71 31.30
N GLY A 72 20.48 13.69 30.92
CA GLY A 72 21.14 12.83 31.88
C GLY A 72 20.27 11.66 32.41
N SER A 73 19.03 11.54 31.99
CA SER A 73 18.09 10.51 32.48
C SER A 73 17.51 9.66 31.36
N ALA A 74 17.37 8.37 31.61
CA ALA A 74 16.59 7.46 30.80
C ALA A 74 15.11 7.56 31.16
N THR A 75 14.22 7.53 30.18
CA THR A 75 12.78 7.64 30.40
C THR A 75 12.01 6.57 29.62
N THR A 76 10.75 6.39 29.99
CA THR A 76 9.84 5.50 29.24
C THR A 76 9.66 5.96 27.80
N LEU A 77 9.39 5.02 26.90
CA LEU A 77 9.13 5.28 25.50
C LEU A 77 7.72 4.83 25.14
N LEU A 78 6.93 5.74 24.58
CA LEU A 78 5.66 5.40 23.95
C LEU A 78 5.91 4.89 22.54
N VAL A 79 5.30 3.76 22.19
CA VAL A 79 5.32 3.19 20.84
C VAL A 79 3.88 3.00 20.38
N CYS A 80 3.52 3.61 19.25
CA CYS A 80 2.24 3.40 18.58
C CYS A 80 2.43 2.47 17.39
N VAL A 81 1.61 1.43 17.31
CA VAL A 81 1.62 0.45 16.21
C VAL A 81 0.29 0.54 15.46
N TYR A 82 0.36 0.59 14.14
CA TYR A 82 -0.77 0.77 13.24
C TYR A 82 -0.87 -0.36 12.23
N ASN A 83 -1.99 -1.03 12.15
CA ASN A 83 -2.34 -1.89 11.03
C ASN A 83 -2.94 -1.05 9.91
N LEU A 84 -2.38 -1.10 8.70
CA LEU A 84 -2.73 -0.23 7.58
C LEU A 84 -3.13 -1.06 6.35
N ARG A 85 -4.25 -0.69 5.71
CA ARG A 85 -4.61 -1.19 4.37
C ARG A 85 -3.72 -0.58 3.29
N ASP A 86 -3.41 0.69 3.47
CA ASP A 86 -2.63 1.53 2.59
C ASP A 86 -1.73 2.45 3.42
N PRO A 87 -0.45 2.65 3.05
CA PRO A 87 0.48 3.44 3.85
C PRO A 87 0.45 4.94 3.52
N ASN A 88 -0.31 5.41 2.52
CA ASN A 88 -0.19 6.77 2.00
C ASN A 88 -0.53 7.83 3.06
N ALA A 89 -1.67 7.69 3.76
CA ALA A 89 -2.05 8.64 4.81
C ALA A 89 -1.07 8.63 6.00
N PHE A 90 -0.53 7.45 6.34
CA PHE A 90 0.52 7.33 7.36
C PHE A 90 1.80 8.05 6.93
N ASN A 91 2.27 7.81 5.71
CA ASN A 91 3.46 8.46 5.17
C ASN A 91 3.27 9.97 5.03
N GLN A 92 2.08 10.43 4.65
CA GLN A 92 1.76 11.86 4.61
C GLN A 92 1.95 12.51 5.99
N LEU A 93 1.39 11.91 7.05
CA LEU A 93 1.58 12.42 8.42
C LEU A 93 3.05 12.37 8.86
N VAL A 94 3.82 11.37 8.45
CA VAL A 94 5.26 11.29 8.74
C VAL A 94 6.03 12.49 8.16
N GLU A 95 5.59 13.02 7.02
CA GLU A 95 6.22 14.19 6.36
C GLU A 95 5.67 15.54 6.87
N GLU A 96 4.50 15.56 7.51
CA GLU A 96 3.90 16.78 8.03
C GLU A 96 4.61 17.28 9.31
N ARG A 97 4.68 18.59 9.50
CA ARG A 97 5.38 19.23 10.62
C ARG A 97 4.93 18.73 12.00
N GLU A 98 3.63 18.54 12.19
CA GLU A 98 3.03 18.07 13.45
C GLU A 98 2.50 16.62 13.35
N GLY A 99 2.72 15.98 12.21
CA GLY A 99 2.15 14.67 11.93
C GLY A 99 2.66 13.56 12.83
N LEU A 100 3.94 13.60 13.21
CA LEU A 100 4.49 12.64 14.18
C LEU A 100 3.84 12.76 15.56
N THR A 101 3.55 13.98 16.02
CA THR A 101 2.82 14.22 17.28
C THR A 101 1.42 13.62 17.19
N LYS A 102 0.72 13.81 16.08
CA LYS A 102 -0.59 13.23 15.83
C LYS A 102 -0.55 11.69 15.78
N LEU A 103 0.49 11.12 15.16
CA LEU A 103 0.70 9.67 15.17
C LEU A 103 1.00 9.11 16.58
N LEU A 104 1.55 9.91 17.49
CA LEU A 104 1.78 9.50 18.88
C LEU A 104 0.52 9.56 19.77
N GLU A 105 -0.61 9.99 19.26
CA GLU A 105 -1.90 9.82 19.93
C GLU A 105 -2.36 8.35 19.95
N CYS A 106 -1.81 7.50 19.07
CA CYS A 106 -2.15 6.09 18.89
C CYS A 106 -3.65 5.87 18.57
N VAL A 107 -4.25 6.76 17.81
CA VAL A 107 -5.67 6.69 17.41
C VAL A 107 -5.79 6.52 15.88
N ARG A 108 -6.96 6.13 15.44
CA ARG A 108 -7.26 6.10 14.00
C ARG A 108 -7.36 7.53 13.47
N PHE A 109 -6.53 7.84 12.51
CA PHE A 109 -6.48 9.15 11.85
C PHE A 109 -7.04 9.14 10.43
N ASP A 110 -7.23 7.93 9.85
CA ASP A 110 -7.66 7.72 8.47
C ASP A 110 -8.42 6.39 8.32
N PRO A 111 -9.35 6.24 7.35
CA PRO A 111 -10.02 4.96 7.07
C PRO A 111 -9.10 3.80 6.67
N SER A 112 -7.88 4.08 6.18
CA SER A 112 -6.87 3.07 5.89
C SER A 112 -6.31 2.39 7.14
N VAL A 113 -6.40 3.03 8.32
CA VAL A 113 -6.00 2.44 9.59
C VAL A 113 -7.05 1.44 10.05
N THR A 114 -6.71 0.17 10.08
CA THR A 114 -7.64 -0.90 10.48
C THR A 114 -7.66 -1.15 11.97
N SER A 115 -6.49 -1.07 12.63
CA SER A 115 -6.36 -1.15 14.09
C SER A 115 -5.13 -0.41 14.58
N THR A 116 -5.11 -0.07 15.86
CA THR A 116 -4.00 0.61 16.54
C THR A 116 -3.70 -0.05 17.86
N LYS A 117 -2.43 -0.03 18.27
CA LYS A 117 -2.00 -0.47 19.60
C LYS A 117 -1.02 0.54 20.20
N ARG A 118 -1.20 0.82 21.49
CA ARG A 118 -0.30 1.62 22.30
C ARG A 118 0.53 0.72 23.19
N ILE A 119 1.84 0.88 23.17
CA ILE A 119 2.79 0.13 24.00
C ILE A 119 3.66 1.16 24.75
N VAL A 120 3.83 0.98 26.06
CA VAL A 120 4.74 1.81 26.89
C VAL A 120 5.88 0.92 27.35
N ILE A 121 7.11 1.31 27.05
CA ILE A 121 8.30 0.50 27.29
C ILE A 121 9.22 1.21 28.29
N GLN A 122 9.70 0.46 29.28
CA GLN A 122 10.63 0.95 30.30
C GLN A 122 12.08 0.76 29.83
N PRO A 123 13.05 1.56 30.32
CA PRO A 123 14.46 1.32 30.08
C PRO A 123 14.91 -0.08 30.52
N GLY A 124 15.64 -0.77 29.64
CA GLY A 124 16.14 -2.14 29.89
C GLY A 124 15.07 -3.23 29.80
N GLN A 125 13.86 -2.94 29.37
CA GLN A 125 12.76 -3.90 29.24
C GLN A 125 12.84 -4.64 27.90
N GLU A 126 12.48 -5.92 27.91
CA GLU A 126 12.16 -6.72 26.73
C GLU A 126 10.67 -6.99 26.69
N VAL A 127 10.06 -6.74 25.54
CA VAL A 127 8.61 -6.88 25.31
C VAL A 127 8.36 -7.80 24.12
N ASN A 128 7.60 -8.87 24.35
CA ASN A 128 7.07 -9.75 23.32
C ASN A 128 5.56 -9.51 23.23
N GLU A 129 5.10 -8.97 22.12
CA GLU A 129 3.70 -8.61 21.91
C GLU A 129 3.18 -9.25 20.64
N ASN A 130 2.08 -9.99 20.75
CA ASN A 130 1.36 -10.54 19.60
C ASN A 130 0.14 -9.69 19.30
N MET A 131 -0.05 -9.37 18.04
CA MET A 131 -1.19 -8.61 17.54
C MET A 131 -1.86 -9.35 16.39
N ASP A 132 -3.17 -9.22 16.33
CA ASP A 132 -3.94 -9.70 15.20
C ASP A 132 -3.68 -8.83 13.97
N ARG A 133 -3.63 -9.45 12.80
CA ARG A 133 -3.72 -8.74 11.55
C ARG A 133 -5.19 -8.49 11.23
N ALA A 134 -5.62 -7.25 11.30
CA ALA A 134 -6.97 -6.87 10.93
C ALA A 134 -7.25 -7.12 9.45
N GLU A 135 -8.50 -7.35 9.09
CA GLU A 135 -8.91 -7.54 7.70
C GLU A 135 -8.49 -6.36 6.81
N GLY A 136 -7.87 -6.69 5.68
CA GLY A 136 -7.35 -5.71 4.74
C GLY A 136 -5.98 -5.11 5.10
N ALA A 137 -5.42 -5.40 6.28
CA ALA A 137 -4.11 -4.87 6.68
C ALA A 137 -2.98 -5.49 5.85
N LYS A 138 -2.23 -4.62 5.17
CA LYS A 138 -1.09 -4.96 4.29
C LYS A 138 0.23 -4.43 4.82
N TYR A 139 0.19 -3.48 5.75
CA TYR A 139 1.36 -2.83 6.33
C TYR A 139 1.19 -2.67 7.83
N VAL A 140 2.33 -2.62 8.52
CA VAL A 140 2.42 -2.24 9.93
C VAL A 140 3.30 -1.02 10.04
N GLY A 141 2.72 0.11 10.47
CA GLY A 141 3.43 1.33 10.81
C GLY A 141 3.74 1.38 12.30
N LEU A 142 4.94 1.83 12.66
CA LEU A 142 5.37 1.97 14.04
C LEU A 142 5.96 3.36 14.24
N VAL A 143 5.56 4.04 15.32
CA VAL A 143 6.07 5.36 15.70
C VAL A 143 6.46 5.34 17.16
N ALA A 144 7.70 5.74 17.45
CA ALA A 144 8.26 5.80 18.80
C ALA A 144 8.45 7.25 19.25
N GLY A 145 7.92 7.58 20.43
CA GLY A 145 7.89 8.94 20.97
C GLY A 145 9.19 9.38 21.66
N TYR A 146 10.29 9.39 20.92
CA TYR A 146 11.56 9.89 21.43
C TYR A 146 11.49 11.40 21.73
N TYR A 147 12.28 11.85 22.69
CA TYR A 147 12.42 13.27 23.03
C TYR A 147 12.82 14.11 21.81
N SER A 148 13.80 13.62 21.05
CA SER A 148 14.16 14.18 19.76
C SER A 148 13.36 13.47 18.67
N LEU A 149 12.15 13.95 18.41
CA LEU A 149 11.22 13.35 17.48
C LEU A 149 11.63 13.66 16.04
N GLN A 150 12.31 12.72 15.40
CA GLN A 150 12.76 12.75 14.00
C GLN A 150 12.26 11.51 13.28
N LYS A 151 11.70 11.67 12.08
CA LYS A 151 11.08 10.56 11.35
C LYS A 151 12.02 9.40 11.09
N GLU A 152 13.26 9.66 10.72
CA GLU A 152 14.27 8.64 10.42
C GLU A 152 14.64 7.80 11.66
N LYS A 153 14.50 8.40 12.83
CA LYS A 153 14.84 7.78 14.12
C LYS A 153 13.65 7.11 14.80
N ALA A 154 12.45 7.64 14.56
CA ALA A 154 11.25 7.31 15.31
C ALA A 154 10.24 6.44 14.54
N VAL A 155 10.32 6.38 13.20
CA VAL A 155 9.30 5.72 12.39
C VAL A 155 9.86 4.49 11.69
N ARG A 156 9.04 3.43 11.63
CA ARG A 156 9.29 2.25 10.78
C ARG A 156 7.98 1.84 10.11
N LEU A 157 8.09 1.35 8.88
CA LEU A 157 6.98 0.81 8.11
C LEU A 157 7.37 -0.55 7.54
N PHE A 158 6.55 -1.55 7.80
CA PHE A 158 6.80 -2.94 7.41
C PHE A 158 5.67 -3.43 6.51
N PRO A 159 5.95 -3.90 5.29
CA PRO A 159 4.96 -4.64 4.52
C PRO A 159 4.74 -6.01 5.13
N VAL A 160 3.51 -6.49 5.14
CA VAL A 160 3.20 -7.86 5.50
C VAL A 160 3.72 -8.78 4.38
N PRO A 161 4.57 -9.77 4.69
CA PRO A 161 5.14 -10.64 3.68
C PRO A 161 4.08 -11.53 3.04
N LEU A 162 4.32 -11.94 1.80
CA LEU A 162 3.49 -12.89 1.07
C LEU A 162 4.24 -14.20 0.89
N LEU A 163 3.58 -15.30 1.19
CA LEU A 163 4.05 -16.65 0.86
C LEU A 163 3.44 -17.06 -0.47
N GLU A 164 4.28 -17.46 -1.44
CA GLU A 164 3.84 -18.08 -2.68
C GLU A 164 3.66 -19.58 -2.48
N GLU A 165 2.43 -20.03 -2.62
CA GLU A 165 2.11 -21.47 -2.68
C GLU A 165 1.93 -21.90 -4.14
N LYS A 166 2.62 -22.97 -4.53
CA LYS A 166 2.43 -23.65 -5.80
C LYS A 166 1.56 -24.87 -5.56
N LYS A 167 0.29 -24.85 -5.92
CA LYS A 167 -0.62 -25.98 -5.83
C LYS A 167 -0.76 -26.66 -7.20
N GLY A 168 -0.64 -27.99 -7.23
CA GLY A 168 -0.86 -28.83 -8.41
C GLY A 168 0.40 -29.46 -9.00
N VAL A 169 0.27 -30.73 -9.45
CA VAL A 169 1.35 -31.50 -10.08
C VAL A 169 1.37 -31.27 -11.59
N VAL A 170 0.20 -31.08 -12.21
CA VAL A 170 0.01 -30.97 -13.67
C VAL A 170 -0.28 -29.49 -14.05
N PHE A 171 -1.15 -28.80 -13.30
CA PHE A 171 -1.43 -27.37 -13.46
C PHE A 171 -0.92 -26.66 -12.20
N ARG A 172 0.15 -25.89 -12.36
CA ARG A 172 0.73 -25.10 -11.26
C ARG A 172 -0.02 -23.75 -11.13
N GLU A 173 -1.05 -23.75 -10.31
CA GLU A 173 -1.65 -22.50 -9.86
C GLU A 173 -0.75 -21.85 -8.81
N LYS A 174 -0.33 -20.62 -9.05
CA LYS A 174 0.37 -19.79 -8.06
C LYS A 174 -0.69 -19.05 -7.25
N SER A 175 -0.78 -19.34 -5.97
CA SER A 175 -1.55 -18.53 -5.02
C SER A 175 -0.60 -17.85 -4.04
N SER A 176 -0.88 -16.59 -3.69
CA SER A 176 -0.11 -15.85 -2.69
C SER A 176 -0.99 -15.64 -1.47
N GLN A 177 -0.46 -15.92 -0.28
CA GLN A 177 -1.15 -15.71 0.99
C GLN A 177 -0.32 -14.83 1.91
N PRO A 178 -0.95 -13.94 2.71
CA PRO A 178 -0.22 -13.16 3.70
C PRO A 178 0.40 -14.07 4.76
N ALA A 179 1.66 -13.81 5.10
CA ALA A 179 2.40 -14.56 6.12
C ALA A 179 2.41 -13.83 7.47
N ILE A 180 2.89 -14.53 8.51
CA ILE A 180 3.18 -13.91 9.81
C ILE A 180 4.29 -12.90 9.63
N LEU A 181 4.08 -11.68 10.15
CA LEU A 181 5.07 -10.62 10.18
C LEU A 181 5.77 -10.63 11.54
N ASN A 182 7.06 -10.94 11.55
CA ASN A 182 7.90 -10.81 12.74
C ASN A 182 8.69 -9.50 12.65
N ILE A 183 8.62 -8.70 13.70
CA ILE A 183 9.29 -7.40 13.82
C ILE A 183 10.19 -7.44 15.05
N ASP A 184 11.50 -7.44 14.83
CA ASP A 184 12.51 -7.38 15.87
C ASP A 184 13.14 -5.99 15.86
N LEU A 185 13.04 -5.24 16.95
CA LEU A 185 13.59 -3.89 17.07
C LEU A 185 14.36 -3.70 18.36
N TYR A 186 15.45 -2.97 18.25
CA TYR A 186 16.19 -2.45 19.39
C TYR A 186 15.88 -0.96 19.55
N LEU A 187 15.34 -0.60 20.72
CA LEU A 187 14.97 0.77 21.06
C LEU A 187 16.12 1.41 21.82
N GLY A 188 16.93 2.15 21.10
CA GLY A 188 18.14 2.79 21.63
C GLY A 188 17.86 4.07 22.42
N PRO A 189 18.94 4.77 22.84
CA PRO A 189 18.81 5.99 23.62
C PRO A 189 18.08 7.13 22.91
N GLN A 190 18.14 7.20 21.58
CA GLN A 190 17.59 8.33 20.81
C GLN A 190 16.93 7.91 19.49
N ALA A 191 16.94 6.62 19.16
CA ALA A 191 16.43 6.11 17.88
C ALA A 191 16.08 4.63 17.97
N ILE A 192 15.15 4.20 17.11
CA ILE A 192 14.94 2.80 16.77
C ILE A 192 16.18 2.35 15.98
N GLN A 193 16.81 1.27 16.41
CA GLN A 193 17.96 0.66 15.77
C GLN A 193 17.57 -0.73 15.24
N GLU A 194 18.25 -1.17 14.21
CA GLU A 194 18.16 -2.58 13.83
C GLU A 194 18.84 -3.45 14.91
N PRO A 195 18.30 -4.63 15.18
CA PRO A 195 18.95 -5.53 16.15
C PRO A 195 20.39 -5.79 15.69
N LYS A 196 21.33 -5.59 16.59
CA LYS A 196 22.74 -5.92 16.30
C LYS A 196 22.78 -7.41 16.00
N GLY A 197 23.11 -7.75 14.75
CA GLY A 197 23.20 -9.15 14.32
C GLY A 197 23.99 -9.99 15.31
N LYS A 198 23.43 -11.14 15.66
CA LYS A 198 24.16 -12.19 16.39
C LYS A 198 25.19 -12.83 15.46
#